data_349d7fab22fca4c003eedf3063814076
#
_entry.id   349d7fab22fca4c003eedf3063814076
#
_cell.length_a   1.000
_cell.length_b   1.000
_cell.length_c   1.000
_cell.angle_alpha   90.00
_cell.angle_beta   90.00
_cell.angle_gamma   90.00
#
_symmetry.space_group_name_H-M   'P 1'
#
loop_
_entity.id
_entity.type
_entity.pdbx_description
1 polymer ?
#
loop_
_entity_poly.entity_id
_entity_poly.type
_entity_poly.pdbx_seq_one_letter_code
_entity_poly.pdbx_strand_id
1 'polypeptide(L)'
;MEGLEKAIEQIKENMPKLDLRENEPMRNHCSFKVGGAVRAFAVPSDLFEMSKVMFYLHMNGVSPLTLGKCTNVIFPEEGLDIMVISTENLRKLRLGETENTIYAEAGVSLAKLAQFARDNGLSGLEFASGIPGSVGGGVLMNAGAYGGEMKDVIESVVVYYVPTQALTEVRGSDCGFEYRRSGFEKINCAIMGAVFKLTPDDPEAIGARMKEMNEKRTASQPLDMPSAGSAFKRPVGGYAAALIDRCGLKGYTVGGAQISQKHAGFAVNTGSATYDDVVELLDHVRREVYAQTQITLEPEIRIYPKGMMLVDDWRERKQTIIDGMLEQAKQNAAGSAAESSDVRPS
;
A
#
# COMPACT_ATOMS: atom_id res chain seq x y z
N MET A 1 16.12 6.04 -19.04
CA MET A 1 16.30 4.82 -19.86
C MET A 1 17.67 4.18 -19.61
N GLU A 2 18.79 4.84 -19.87
CA GLU A 2 20.14 4.25 -19.72
C GLU A 2 20.43 3.68 -18.33
N GLY A 3 20.02 4.35 -17.24
CA GLY A 3 20.21 3.86 -15.87
C GLY A 3 19.43 2.59 -15.57
N LEU A 4 18.19 2.46 -16.06
CA LEU A 4 17.37 1.28 -15.83
C LEU A 4 17.90 0.07 -16.58
N GLU A 5 18.29 0.22 -17.84
CA GLU A 5 18.91 -0.87 -18.62
C GLU A 5 20.16 -1.38 -17.94
N LYS A 6 21.06 -0.46 -17.54
CA LYS A 6 22.30 -0.81 -16.84
C LYS A 6 22.04 -1.51 -15.51
N ALA A 7 21.02 -1.07 -14.74
CA ALA A 7 20.63 -1.75 -13.50
C ALA A 7 20.12 -3.18 -13.78
N ILE A 8 19.28 -3.37 -14.81
CA ILE A 8 18.78 -4.68 -15.22
C ILE A 8 19.94 -5.62 -15.59
N GLU A 9 20.90 -5.15 -16.40
CA GLU A 9 22.08 -5.94 -16.79
C GLU A 9 22.91 -6.35 -15.56
N GLN A 10 23.21 -5.41 -14.66
CA GLN A 10 23.95 -5.71 -13.43
C GLN A 10 23.21 -6.68 -12.51
N ILE A 11 21.88 -6.57 -12.40
CA ILE A 11 21.08 -7.50 -11.62
C ILE A 11 21.15 -8.90 -12.23
N LYS A 12 20.99 -9.05 -13.55
CA LYS A 12 21.10 -10.35 -14.25
C LYS A 12 22.45 -11.00 -14.03
N GLU A 13 23.52 -10.21 -14.16
CA GLU A 13 24.89 -10.70 -13.99
C GLU A 13 25.21 -11.16 -12.57
N ASN A 14 24.83 -10.35 -11.57
CA ASN A 14 25.22 -10.57 -10.18
C ASN A 14 24.19 -11.34 -9.35
N MET A 15 22.95 -11.52 -9.87
CA MET A 15 21.84 -12.21 -9.22
C MET A 15 21.15 -13.20 -10.21
N PRO A 16 21.87 -14.18 -10.79
CA PRO A 16 21.35 -15.04 -11.87
C PRO A 16 20.21 -15.97 -11.41
N LYS A 17 19.93 -16.07 -10.12
CA LYS A 17 18.83 -16.88 -9.55
C LYS A 17 17.58 -16.03 -9.21
N LEU A 18 17.67 -14.71 -9.28
CA LEU A 18 16.53 -13.84 -9.06
C LEU A 18 15.47 -14.08 -10.13
N ASP A 19 14.21 -14.22 -9.73
CA ASP A 19 13.08 -14.17 -10.66
C ASP A 19 12.93 -12.73 -11.16
N LEU A 20 13.54 -12.43 -12.30
CA LEU A 20 13.52 -11.15 -12.99
C LEU A 20 12.87 -11.33 -14.36
N ARG A 21 11.70 -10.74 -14.54
CA ARG A 21 10.91 -10.82 -15.77
C ARG A 21 10.95 -9.48 -16.47
N GLU A 22 11.26 -9.48 -17.77
CA GLU A 22 11.20 -8.28 -18.59
C GLU A 22 9.89 -8.21 -19.36
N ASN A 23 9.39 -7.00 -19.57
CA ASN A 23 8.12 -6.72 -20.24
C ASN A 23 6.94 -7.51 -19.63
N GLU A 24 6.89 -7.57 -18.29
CA GLU A 24 5.86 -8.33 -17.57
C GLU A 24 4.53 -7.59 -17.52
N PRO A 25 3.44 -8.18 -18.05
CA PRO A 25 2.13 -7.52 -18.07
C PRO A 25 1.51 -7.39 -16.69
N MET A 26 1.23 -6.18 -16.25
CA MET A 26 0.66 -5.90 -14.92
C MET A 26 -0.76 -6.44 -14.74
N ARG A 27 -1.51 -6.67 -15.82
CA ARG A 27 -2.83 -7.35 -15.76
C ARG A 27 -2.78 -8.74 -15.13
N ASN A 28 -1.62 -9.41 -15.17
CA ASN A 28 -1.43 -10.73 -14.55
C ASN A 28 -1.38 -10.63 -13.01
N HIS A 29 -0.97 -9.49 -12.47
CA HIS A 29 -0.74 -9.23 -11.06
C HIS A 29 -1.86 -8.40 -10.42
N CYS A 30 -2.43 -7.44 -11.15
CA CYS A 30 -3.48 -6.56 -10.63
C CYS A 30 -4.81 -7.29 -10.44
N SER A 31 -5.46 -7.05 -9.32
CA SER A 31 -6.78 -7.64 -9.03
C SER A 31 -7.89 -7.15 -9.96
N PHE A 32 -7.75 -5.97 -10.54
CA PHE A 32 -8.68 -5.42 -11.53
C PHE A 32 -8.51 -6.03 -12.93
N LYS A 33 -7.38 -6.74 -13.20
CA LYS A 33 -7.07 -7.38 -14.47
C LYS A 33 -6.87 -6.43 -15.65
N VAL A 34 -6.37 -5.23 -15.38
CA VAL A 34 -6.01 -4.19 -16.34
C VAL A 34 -4.53 -3.85 -16.18
N GLY A 35 -3.85 -3.50 -17.26
CA GLY A 35 -2.48 -3.03 -17.28
C GLY A 35 -1.58 -3.73 -18.28
N GLY A 36 -0.78 -2.94 -18.99
CA GLY A 36 0.27 -3.35 -19.91
C GLY A 36 1.56 -3.75 -19.21
N ALA A 37 2.63 -3.88 -19.98
CA ALA A 37 3.90 -4.36 -19.47
C ALA A 37 4.67 -3.27 -18.69
N VAL A 38 5.37 -3.68 -17.64
CA VAL A 38 6.46 -2.89 -17.03
C VAL A 38 7.79 -3.37 -17.59
N ARG A 39 8.79 -2.48 -17.66
CA ARG A 39 10.09 -2.79 -18.27
C ARG A 39 10.77 -3.98 -17.61
N ALA A 40 10.72 -4.04 -16.28
CA ALA A 40 11.19 -5.19 -15.52
C ALA A 40 10.38 -5.38 -14.24
N PHE A 41 10.23 -6.65 -13.85
CA PHE A 41 9.49 -7.09 -12.67
C PHE A 41 10.35 -8.09 -11.90
N ALA A 42 10.83 -7.69 -10.72
CA ALA A 42 11.69 -8.52 -9.86
C ALA A 42 10.88 -9.11 -8.71
N VAL A 43 11.11 -10.40 -8.39
CA VAL A 43 10.45 -11.11 -7.29
C VAL A 43 11.52 -11.67 -6.35
N PRO A 44 12.11 -10.84 -5.45
CA PRO A 44 13.09 -11.29 -4.49
C PRO A 44 12.53 -12.38 -3.57
N SER A 45 13.33 -13.41 -3.29
CA SER A 45 12.96 -14.54 -2.43
C SER A 45 13.04 -14.21 -0.94
N ASP A 46 13.85 -13.22 -0.56
CA ASP A 46 14.06 -12.80 0.81
C ASP A 46 14.51 -11.32 0.91
N LEU A 47 14.68 -10.85 2.15
CA LEU A 47 15.11 -9.47 2.44
C LEU A 47 16.52 -9.15 1.90
N PHE A 48 17.39 -10.15 1.81
CA PHE A 48 18.75 -9.95 1.31
C PHE A 48 18.75 -9.73 -0.20
N GLU A 49 18.03 -10.57 -0.96
CA GLU A 49 17.84 -10.34 -2.40
C GLU A 49 17.14 -9.00 -2.67
N MET A 50 16.10 -8.69 -1.90
CA MET A 50 15.40 -7.40 -2.01
C MET A 50 16.38 -6.22 -1.82
N SER A 51 17.23 -6.26 -0.78
CA SER A 51 18.22 -5.23 -0.51
C SER A 51 19.25 -5.10 -1.63
N LYS A 52 19.69 -6.21 -2.24
CA LYS A 52 20.59 -6.21 -3.39
C LYS A 52 19.96 -5.56 -4.63
N VAL A 53 18.72 -5.92 -4.95
CA VAL A 53 17.99 -5.29 -6.07
C VAL A 53 17.91 -3.78 -5.86
N MET A 54 17.50 -3.35 -4.65
CA MET A 54 17.43 -1.94 -4.29
C MET A 54 18.78 -1.23 -4.41
N PHE A 55 19.87 -1.91 -4.02
CA PHE A 55 21.23 -1.39 -4.15
C PHE A 55 21.61 -1.11 -5.61
N TYR A 56 21.44 -2.11 -6.51
CA TYR A 56 21.78 -1.92 -7.92
C TYR A 56 20.95 -0.82 -8.59
N LEU A 57 19.67 -0.72 -8.26
CA LEU A 57 18.81 0.34 -8.76
C LEU A 57 19.29 1.71 -8.28
N HIS A 58 19.57 1.84 -6.99
CA HIS A 58 20.08 3.09 -6.41
C HIS A 58 21.42 3.53 -7.05
N MET A 59 22.35 2.60 -7.24
CA MET A 59 23.66 2.89 -7.88
C MET A 59 23.52 3.41 -9.30
N ASN A 60 22.42 3.10 -10.00
CA ASN A 60 22.14 3.58 -11.36
C ASN A 60 21.09 4.71 -11.39
N GLY A 61 20.75 5.30 -10.24
CA GLY A 61 19.81 6.42 -10.14
C GLY A 61 18.36 6.04 -10.47
N VAL A 62 17.99 4.78 -10.26
CA VAL A 62 16.64 4.27 -10.55
C VAL A 62 15.85 4.08 -9.26
N SER A 63 14.66 4.65 -9.20
CA SER A 63 13.70 4.40 -8.14
C SER A 63 12.71 3.32 -8.59
N PRO A 64 12.60 2.18 -7.89
CA PRO A 64 11.61 1.16 -8.24
C PRO A 64 10.24 1.50 -7.68
N LEU A 65 9.22 0.88 -8.26
CA LEU A 65 7.90 0.79 -7.68
C LEU A 65 7.78 -0.53 -6.89
N THR A 66 7.71 -0.45 -5.57
CA THR A 66 7.53 -1.64 -4.72
C THR A 66 6.05 -1.94 -4.55
N LEU A 67 5.64 -3.16 -4.88
CA LEU A 67 4.26 -3.60 -4.84
C LEU A 67 4.08 -4.88 -4.02
N GLY A 68 2.93 -4.98 -3.35
CA GLY A 68 2.44 -6.22 -2.75
C GLY A 68 1.48 -6.95 -3.69
N LYS A 69 0.26 -7.24 -3.22
CA LYS A 69 -0.76 -8.00 -3.97
C LYS A 69 -1.48 -7.20 -5.08
N CYS A 70 -1.07 -6.00 -5.40
CA CYS A 70 -1.64 -5.16 -6.47
C CYS A 70 -3.18 -5.06 -6.44
N THR A 71 -3.76 -4.94 -5.24
CA THR A 71 -5.22 -4.92 -5.04
C THR A 71 -5.83 -3.52 -4.95
N ASN A 72 -5.03 -2.48 -5.13
CA ASN A 72 -5.45 -1.07 -5.10
C ASN A 72 -4.74 -0.24 -6.18
N VAL A 73 -4.40 -0.83 -7.33
CA VAL A 73 -3.62 -0.18 -8.38
C VAL A 73 -4.17 -0.49 -9.77
N ILE A 74 -4.05 0.49 -10.68
CA ILE A 74 -4.38 0.37 -12.12
C ILE A 74 -3.19 0.87 -12.92
N PHE A 75 -2.79 0.11 -13.94
CA PHE A 75 -1.69 0.42 -14.86
C PHE A 75 -2.22 0.64 -16.27
N PRO A 76 -1.62 1.56 -17.05
CA PRO A 76 -1.99 1.79 -18.45
C PRO A 76 -1.63 0.60 -19.36
N GLU A 77 -2.43 0.36 -20.43
CA GLU A 77 -2.22 -0.75 -21.38
C GLU A 77 -0.94 -0.61 -22.20
N GLU A 78 -0.51 0.61 -22.50
CA GLU A 78 0.76 0.84 -23.18
C GLU A 78 1.97 0.44 -22.35
N GLY A 79 1.75 0.16 -21.05
CA GLY A 79 2.80 -0.20 -20.09
C GLY A 79 3.58 1.02 -19.59
N LEU A 80 4.61 0.74 -18.79
CA LEU A 80 5.47 1.77 -18.19
C LEU A 80 6.93 1.33 -18.25
N ASP A 81 7.81 2.27 -18.57
CA ASP A 81 9.28 2.06 -18.57
C ASP A 81 9.86 2.19 -17.15
N ILE A 82 9.45 1.28 -16.27
CA ILE A 82 9.83 1.26 -14.85
C ILE A 82 10.25 -0.13 -14.39
N MET A 83 10.99 -0.18 -13.27
CA MET A 83 11.21 -1.39 -12.47
C MET A 83 10.12 -1.53 -11.41
N VAL A 84 9.44 -2.67 -11.41
CA VAL A 84 8.57 -3.09 -10.30
C VAL A 84 9.29 -4.15 -9.46
N ILE A 85 9.22 -4.04 -8.15
CA ILE A 85 9.68 -5.08 -7.23
C ILE A 85 8.46 -5.61 -6.48
N SER A 86 8.18 -6.91 -6.64
CA SER A 86 7.13 -7.60 -5.90
C SER A 86 7.65 -8.08 -4.55
N THR A 87 6.89 -7.81 -3.49
CA THR A 87 7.20 -8.33 -2.16
C THR A 87 6.56 -9.69 -1.89
N GLU A 88 5.96 -10.33 -2.90
CA GLU A 88 5.12 -11.52 -2.72
C GLU A 88 5.82 -12.71 -2.05
N ASN A 89 7.14 -12.83 -2.18
CA ASN A 89 7.93 -13.90 -1.55
C ASN A 89 8.53 -13.52 -0.18
N LEU A 90 8.38 -12.28 0.26
CA LEU A 90 8.74 -11.88 1.63
C LEU A 90 7.64 -12.35 2.59
N ARG A 91 7.72 -13.62 3.04
CA ARG A 91 6.60 -14.32 3.71
C ARG A 91 6.87 -14.79 5.12
N LYS A 92 7.99 -14.36 5.74
CA LYS A 92 8.23 -14.71 7.16
C LYS A 92 7.16 -14.13 8.04
N LEU A 93 6.63 -14.99 8.93
CA LEU A 93 5.59 -14.67 9.90
C LEU A 93 5.90 -15.45 11.17
N ARG A 94 6.10 -14.75 12.29
CA ARG A 94 6.48 -15.35 13.57
C ARG A 94 6.00 -14.50 14.73
N LEU A 95 5.96 -15.05 15.91
CA LEU A 95 5.85 -14.27 17.14
C LEU A 95 7.04 -13.29 17.22
N GLY A 96 6.79 -12.12 17.72
CA GLY A 96 7.81 -11.08 17.93
C GLY A 96 8.76 -11.42 19.09
N GLU A 97 9.71 -10.55 19.34
CA GLU A 97 10.70 -10.70 20.42
C GLU A 97 10.14 -10.23 21.78
N THR A 98 9.17 -9.33 21.73
CA THR A 98 8.45 -8.84 22.90
C THR A 98 7.12 -9.56 23.05
N GLU A 99 6.61 -9.60 24.27
CA GLU A 99 5.33 -10.24 24.61
C GLU A 99 4.17 -9.64 23.82
N ASN A 100 3.26 -10.50 23.35
CA ASN A 100 2.07 -10.13 22.57
C ASN A 100 2.38 -9.38 21.26
N THR A 101 3.52 -9.68 20.65
CA THR A 101 3.88 -9.11 19.35
C THR A 101 3.99 -10.17 18.26
N ILE A 102 3.76 -9.74 17.01
CA ILE A 102 3.92 -10.54 15.80
C ILE A 102 4.80 -9.77 14.82
N TYR A 103 5.84 -10.41 14.29
CA TYR A 103 6.59 -9.91 13.13
C TYR A 103 6.06 -10.55 11.86
N ALA A 104 5.80 -9.72 10.85
CA ALA A 104 5.40 -10.17 9.52
C ALA A 104 6.13 -9.38 8.43
N GLU A 105 6.71 -10.10 7.46
CA GLU A 105 7.30 -9.51 6.26
C GLU A 105 6.24 -8.93 5.32
N ALA A 106 6.66 -8.00 4.46
CA ALA A 106 5.78 -7.17 3.62
C ALA A 106 4.86 -7.95 2.67
N GLY A 107 5.25 -9.15 2.23
CA GLY A 107 4.47 -10.01 1.33
C GLY A 107 3.45 -10.90 2.04
N VAL A 108 3.48 -11.01 3.37
CA VAL A 108 2.48 -11.76 4.14
C VAL A 108 1.10 -11.20 3.85
N SER A 109 0.12 -12.06 3.52
CA SER A 109 -1.24 -11.58 3.33
C SER A 109 -1.89 -11.16 4.65
N LEU A 110 -2.71 -10.10 4.62
CA LEU A 110 -3.42 -9.61 5.79
C LEU A 110 -4.33 -10.68 6.42
N ALA A 111 -4.97 -11.50 5.58
CA ALA A 111 -5.77 -12.62 6.06
C ALA A 111 -4.92 -13.67 6.81
N LYS A 112 -3.70 -13.99 6.30
CA LYS A 112 -2.79 -14.92 6.96
C LYS A 112 -2.25 -14.35 8.28
N LEU A 113 -1.94 -13.06 8.31
CA LEU A 113 -1.53 -12.36 9.52
C LEU A 113 -2.63 -12.40 10.59
N ALA A 114 -3.88 -12.06 10.23
CA ALA A 114 -5.01 -12.09 11.15
C ALA A 114 -5.31 -13.52 11.67
N GLN A 115 -5.20 -14.53 10.80
CA GLN A 115 -5.35 -15.93 11.18
C GLN A 115 -4.25 -16.36 12.16
N PHE A 116 -2.99 -16.00 11.89
CA PHE A 116 -1.86 -16.31 12.77
C PHE A 116 -2.03 -15.63 14.14
N ALA A 117 -2.51 -14.39 14.19
CA ALA A 117 -2.82 -13.70 15.43
C ALA A 117 -3.88 -14.44 16.24
N ARG A 118 -5.00 -14.81 15.61
CA ARG A 118 -6.06 -15.64 16.24
C ARG A 118 -5.51 -16.92 16.83
N ASP A 119 -4.73 -17.67 16.03
CA ASP A 119 -4.21 -18.98 16.43
C ASP A 119 -3.23 -18.89 17.60
N ASN A 120 -2.69 -17.71 17.89
CA ASN A 120 -1.85 -17.40 19.05
C ASN A 120 -2.58 -16.64 20.16
N GLY A 121 -3.92 -16.51 20.12
CA GLY A 121 -4.70 -15.83 21.14
C GLY A 121 -4.45 -14.33 21.22
N LEU A 122 -4.20 -13.68 20.06
CA LEU A 122 -3.85 -12.25 19.98
C LEU A 122 -4.90 -11.51 19.14
N SER A 123 -5.69 -10.66 19.80
CA SER A 123 -6.73 -9.81 19.24
C SER A 123 -6.20 -8.47 18.75
N GLY A 124 -6.87 -7.85 17.80
CA GLY A 124 -6.59 -6.53 17.24
C GLY A 124 -6.46 -6.52 15.71
N LEU A 125 -6.35 -7.69 15.06
CA LEU A 125 -6.21 -7.82 13.61
C LEU A 125 -7.45 -8.39 12.91
N GLU A 126 -8.58 -8.53 13.60
CA GLU A 126 -9.82 -9.09 13.05
C GLU A 126 -10.31 -8.31 11.82
N PHE A 127 -10.18 -6.97 11.85
CA PHE A 127 -10.56 -6.08 10.76
C PHE A 127 -9.81 -6.39 9.45
N ALA A 128 -8.57 -6.92 9.58
CA ALA A 128 -7.68 -7.19 8.46
C ALA A 128 -7.98 -8.53 7.77
N SER A 129 -8.73 -9.44 8.40
CA SER A 129 -8.96 -10.82 7.95
C SER A 129 -9.58 -10.91 6.55
N GLY A 130 -10.44 -9.96 6.20
CA GLY A 130 -11.11 -9.91 4.89
C GLY A 130 -10.48 -8.91 3.90
N ILE A 131 -9.46 -8.15 4.25
CA ILE A 131 -8.83 -7.18 3.34
C ILE A 131 -7.92 -7.93 2.35
N PRO A 132 -8.17 -7.86 1.02
CA PRO A 132 -7.33 -8.49 0.02
C PRO A 132 -6.05 -7.66 -0.20
N GLY A 133 -5.04 -7.90 0.63
CA GLY A 133 -3.80 -7.13 0.58
C GLY A 133 -2.64 -7.88 1.22
N SER A 134 -1.46 -7.26 1.23
CA SER A 134 -0.28 -7.71 1.96
C SER A 134 0.08 -6.71 3.06
N VAL A 135 0.92 -7.14 4.00
CA VAL A 135 1.42 -6.31 5.11
C VAL A 135 2.02 -5.01 4.58
N GLY A 136 2.95 -5.06 3.62
CA GLY A 136 3.59 -3.84 3.08
C GLY A 136 2.59 -2.86 2.49
N GLY A 137 1.63 -3.36 1.67
CA GLY A 137 0.56 -2.53 1.11
C GLY A 137 -0.40 -2.00 2.18
N GLY A 138 -0.71 -2.83 3.18
CA GLY A 138 -1.54 -2.45 4.32
C GLY A 138 -0.92 -1.33 5.18
N VAL A 139 0.38 -1.43 5.45
CA VAL A 139 1.14 -0.38 6.14
C VAL A 139 1.18 0.91 5.32
N LEU A 140 1.53 0.82 4.03
CA LEU A 140 1.62 2.00 3.16
C LEU A 140 0.32 2.79 3.12
N MET A 141 -0.82 2.07 3.02
CA MET A 141 -2.16 2.65 2.90
C MET A 141 -2.85 2.88 4.26
N ASN A 142 -2.22 2.59 5.38
CA ASN A 142 -2.92 2.51 6.67
C ASN A 142 -4.27 1.79 6.51
N ALA A 143 -4.21 0.56 5.97
CA ALA A 143 -5.42 -0.19 5.60
C ALA A 143 -6.32 -0.40 6.80
N GLY A 144 -7.61 -0.23 6.63
CA GLY A 144 -8.58 -0.40 7.69
C GLY A 144 -9.98 -0.76 7.20
N ALA A 145 -10.72 -1.42 8.05
CA ALA A 145 -12.12 -1.81 7.87
C ALA A 145 -12.80 -1.98 9.24
N TYR A 146 -14.12 -1.86 9.30
CA TYR A 146 -14.93 -2.15 10.50
C TYR A 146 -14.46 -1.42 11.77
N GLY A 147 -13.89 -0.23 11.62
CA GLY A 147 -13.46 0.60 12.75
C GLY A 147 -12.01 0.39 13.21
N GLY A 148 -11.30 -0.65 12.73
CA GLY A 148 -9.87 -0.86 12.97
C GLY A 148 -9.02 -0.46 11.77
N GLU A 149 -7.78 -0.05 12.00
CA GLU A 149 -6.80 0.28 10.98
C GLU A 149 -5.37 -0.10 11.42
N MET A 150 -4.43 -0.16 10.47
CA MET A 150 -3.05 -0.62 10.74
C MET A 150 -2.37 0.17 11.84
N LYS A 151 -2.56 1.49 11.90
CA LYS A 151 -1.95 2.36 12.93
C LYS A 151 -2.30 1.95 14.36
N ASP A 152 -3.46 1.29 14.55
CA ASP A 152 -3.96 0.93 15.90
C ASP A 152 -3.16 -0.22 16.50
N VAL A 153 -2.46 -0.99 15.67
CA VAL A 153 -1.78 -2.24 16.04
C VAL A 153 -0.29 -2.29 15.66
N ILE A 154 0.21 -1.32 14.88
CA ILE A 154 1.63 -1.29 14.49
C ILE A 154 2.48 -0.73 15.63
N GLU A 155 3.42 -1.54 16.12
CA GLU A 155 4.47 -1.13 17.04
C GLU A 155 5.64 -0.48 16.30
N SER A 156 6.10 -1.14 15.21
CA SER A 156 7.17 -0.62 14.34
C SER A 156 7.07 -1.16 12.92
N VAL A 157 7.74 -0.46 12.00
CA VAL A 157 7.85 -0.84 10.58
C VAL A 157 9.32 -0.95 10.20
N VAL A 158 9.71 -2.07 9.61
CA VAL A 158 11.05 -2.26 9.05
C VAL A 158 11.03 -1.82 7.59
N VAL A 159 11.89 -0.87 7.25
CA VAL A 159 12.05 -0.36 5.88
C VAL A 159 13.49 -0.52 5.40
N TYR A 160 13.69 -0.72 4.10
CA TYR A 160 14.96 -0.45 3.46
C TYR A 160 14.96 1.05 3.10
N TYR A 161 15.80 1.81 3.78
CA TYR A 161 15.92 3.25 3.55
C TYR A 161 16.98 3.50 2.48
N VAL A 162 16.55 3.90 1.30
CA VAL A 162 17.41 4.01 0.11
C VAL A 162 18.59 4.97 0.30
N PRO A 163 18.46 6.15 0.95
CA PRO A 163 19.57 7.07 1.11
C PRO A 163 20.77 6.52 1.90
N THR A 164 20.53 5.65 2.88
CA THR A 164 21.57 5.02 3.69
C THR A 164 21.86 3.58 3.27
N GLN A 165 21.07 3.03 2.35
CA GLN A 165 21.14 1.64 1.88
C GLN A 165 21.09 0.63 3.04
N ALA A 166 20.29 0.91 4.06
CA ALA A 166 20.23 0.12 5.27
C ALA A 166 18.77 -0.22 5.65
N LEU A 167 18.61 -1.35 6.33
CA LEU A 167 17.37 -1.66 7.03
C LEU A 167 17.28 -0.74 8.24
N THR A 168 16.13 -0.08 8.36
CA THR A 168 15.83 0.87 9.44
C THR A 168 14.48 0.50 10.04
N GLU A 169 14.39 0.53 11.35
CA GLU A 169 13.16 0.36 12.08
C GLU A 169 12.57 1.73 12.43
N VAL A 170 11.29 1.95 12.06
CA VAL A 170 10.55 3.18 12.32
C VAL A 170 9.44 2.86 13.31
N ARG A 171 9.37 3.59 14.43
CA ARG A 171 8.31 3.39 15.43
C ARG A 171 6.94 3.70 14.85
N GLY A 172 5.90 3.00 15.30
CA GLY A 172 4.52 3.22 14.84
C GLY A 172 4.07 4.68 14.95
N SER A 173 4.46 5.38 16.03
CA SER A 173 4.20 6.82 16.23
C SER A 173 4.82 7.72 15.16
N ASP A 174 5.93 7.29 14.55
CA ASP A 174 6.72 8.09 13.63
C ASP A 174 6.38 7.76 12.15
N CYS A 175 5.49 6.77 11.92
CA CYS A 175 5.08 6.36 10.58
C CYS A 175 4.18 7.36 9.85
N GLY A 176 3.73 8.42 10.50
CA GLY A 176 2.89 9.46 9.90
C GLY A 176 1.59 8.93 9.31
N PHE A 177 0.92 8.03 10.03
CA PHE A 177 -0.34 7.43 9.57
C PHE A 177 -1.49 8.44 9.57
N GLU A 178 -2.18 8.52 8.44
CA GLU A 178 -3.41 9.26 8.23
C GLU A 178 -4.45 8.36 7.56
N TYR A 179 -5.66 8.88 7.31
CA TYR A 179 -6.69 8.12 6.61
C TYR A 179 -6.23 7.73 5.19
N ARG A 180 -6.05 6.44 4.94
CA ARG A 180 -5.61 5.85 3.65
C ARG A 180 -4.24 6.35 3.17
N ARG A 181 -3.33 6.68 4.10
CA ARG A 181 -1.94 7.03 3.78
C ARG A 181 -1.00 6.83 4.96
N SER A 182 0.30 6.84 4.68
CA SER A 182 1.36 6.89 5.67
C SER A 182 2.48 7.83 5.22
N GLY A 183 3.40 8.18 6.13
CA GLY A 183 4.57 8.99 5.83
C GLY A 183 5.54 8.33 4.83
N PHE A 184 5.47 7.01 4.68
CA PHE A 184 6.31 6.27 3.74
C PHE A 184 6.07 6.61 2.26
N GLU A 185 4.95 7.25 1.93
CA GLU A 185 4.71 7.76 0.57
C GLU A 185 5.62 8.94 0.19
N LYS A 186 6.16 9.64 1.19
CA LYS A 186 6.96 10.85 1.02
C LYS A 186 8.47 10.60 1.09
N ILE A 187 8.89 9.38 1.43
CA ILE A 187 10.30 9.03 1.61
C ILE A 187 10.71 7.92 0.63
N ASN A 188 11.98 7.94 0.20
CA ASN A 188 12.50 6.91 -0.68
C ASN A 188 12.88 5.67 0.14
N CYS A 189 11.90 4.78 0.33
CA CYS A 189 12.08 3.54 1.06
C CYS A 189 11.20 2.42 0.49
N ALA A 190 11.54 1.18 0.84
CA ALA A 190 10.69 0.02 0.63
C ALA A 190 10.30 -0.58 1.99
N ILE A 191 9.00 -0.82 2.21
CA ILE A 191 8.53 -1.50 3.42
C ILE A 191 8.89 -2.97 3.32
N MET A 192 9.66 -3.45 4.29
CA MET A 192 10.19 -4.83 4.34
C MET A 192 9.37 -5.73 5.26
N GLY A 193 8.75 -5.16 6.29
CA GLY A 193 7.92 -5.85 7.26
C GLY A 193 7.43 -4.92 8.36
N ALA A 194 6.66 -5.46 9.30
CA ALA A 194 6.19 -4.72 10.47
C ALA A 194 6.09 -5.62 11.70
N VAL A 195 6.18 -4.99 12.86
CA VAL A 195 5.88 -5.57 14.17
C VAL A 195 4.52 -5.06 14.62
N PHE A 196 3.66 -5.98 15.00
CA PHE A 196 2.30 -5.70 15.48
C PHE A 196 2.23 -5.96 16.98
N LYS A 197 1.75 -4.99 17.77
CA LYS A 197 1.45 -5.14 19.20
C LYS A 197 -0.04 -5.40 19.36
N LEU A 198 -0.36 -6.53 19.95
CA LEU A 198 -1.73 -7.05 20.03
C LEU A 198 -2.12 -7.29 21.51
N THR A 199 -3.39 -7.62 21.73
CA THR A 199 -3.93 -7.86 23.06
C THR A 199 -4.29 -9.35 23.20
N PRO A 200 -3.90 -10.03 24.29
CA PRO A 200 -4.34 -11.40 24.56
C PRO A 200 -5.85 -11.52 24.64
N ASP A 201 -6.41 -12.53 23.98
CA ASP A 201 -7.84 -12.82 23.96
C ASP A 201 -8.10 -14.28 23.60
N ASP A 202 -9.31 -14.76 23.79
CA ASP A 202 -9.71 -16.11 23.43
C ASP A 202 -9.74 -16.33 21.89
N PRO A 203 -9.02 -17.32 21.35
CA PRO A 203 -9.01 -17.61 19.93
C PRO A 203 -10.39 -17.85 19.31
N GLU A 204 -11.32 -18.47 20.06
CA GLU A 204 -12.69 -18.70 19.57
C GLU A 204 -13.46 -17.39 19.43
N ALA A 205 -13.33 -16.49 20.40
CA ALA A 205 -13.94 -15.16 20.35
C ALA A 205 -13.37 -14.31 19.22
N ILE A 206 -12.03 -14.32 19.00
CA ILE A 206 -11.39 -13.68 17.86
C ILE A 206 -11.93 -14.24 16.55
N GLY A 207 -12.00 -15.58 16.44
CA GLY A 207 -12.52 -16.27 15.26
C GLY A 207 -13.98 -15.91 14.95
N ALA A 208 -14.82 -15.77 15.97
CA ALA A 208 -16.21 -15.36 15.81
C ALA A 208 -16.33 -13.93 15.24
N ARG A 209 -15.54 -12.98 15.75
CA ARG A 209 -15.49 -11.60 15.22
C ARG A 209 -15.00 -11.56 13.77
N MET A 210 -13.94 -12.31 13.44
CA MET A 210 -13.44 -12.42 12.06
C MET A 210 -14.50 -12.97 11.12
N LYS A 211 -15.22 -14.00 11.54
CA LYS A 211 -16.30 -14.61 10.75
C LYS A 211 -17.41 -13.62 10.48
N GLU A 212 -17.90 -12.92 11.50
CA GLU A 212 -18.94 -11.90 11.38
C GLU A 212 -18.54 -10.79 10.38
N MET A 213 -17.30 -10.26 10.49
CA MET A 213 -16.80 -9.24 9.58
C MET A 213 -16.71 -9.75 8.13
N ASN A 214 -16.25 -10.99 7.93
CA ASN A 214 -16.14 -11.60 6.61
C ASN A 214 -17.53 -11.90 5.99
N GLU A 215 -18.50 -12.32 6.77
CA GLU A 215 -19.89 -12.51 6.33
C GLU A 215 -20.51 -11.18 5.87
N LYS A 216 -20.39 -10.11 6.65
CA LYS A 216 -20.82 -8.76 6.27
C LYS A 216 -20.16 -8.30 4.97
N ARG A 217 -18.87 -8.57 4.80
CA ARG A 217 -18.12 -8.22 3.59
C ARG A 217 -18.63 -8.97 2.38
N THR A 218 -18.77 -10.29 2.48
CA THR A 218 -19.26 -11.15 1.39
C THR A 218 -20.68 -10.80 0.98
N ALA A 219 -21.53 -10.48 1.95
CA ALA A 219 -22.90 -10.06 1.67
C ALA A 219 -22.97 -8.73 0.90
N SER A 220 -22.09 -7.78 1.18
CA SER A 220 -22.17 -6.41 0.65
C SER A 220 -21.26 -6.13 -0.55
N GLN A 221 -20.11 -6.79 -0.70
CA GLN A 221 -19.10 -6.45 -1.72
C GLN A 221 -19.13 -7.41 -2.92
N PRO A 222 -18.77 -6.93 -4.14
CA PRO A 222 -18.75 -7.73 -5.37
C PRO A 222 -17.44 -8.55 -5.45
N LEU A 223 -17.27 -9.54 -4.57
CA LEU A 223 -16.03 -10.34 -4.47
C LEU A 223 -15.86 -11.34 -5.62
N ASP A 224 -16.89 -11.55 -6.39
CA ASP A 224 -16.96 -12.41 -7.57
C ASP A 224 -16.49 -11.74 -8.86
N MET A 225 -16.24 -10.42 -8.83
CA MET A 225 -15.78 -9.65 -9.98
C MET A 225 -14.40 -9.03 -9.73
N PRO A 226 -13.53 -8.94 -10.77
CA PRO A 226 -12.27 -8.23 -10.65
C PRO A 226 -12.48 -6.76 -10.29
N SER A 227 -11.79 -6.29 -9.23
CA SER A 227 -11.87 -4.90 -8.76
C SER A 227 -10.57 -4.51 -8.04
N ALA A 228 -10.39 -3.21 -7.82
CA ALA A 228 -9.28 -2.67 -7.04
C ALA A 228 -9.75 -2.14 -5.66
N GLY A 229 -10.75 -2.78 -5.05
CA GLY A 229 -11.33 -2.34 -3.80
C GLY A 229 -12.30 -1.16 -3.96
N SER A 230 -12.40 -0.33 -2.91
CA SER A 230 -13.22 0.89 -2.95
C SER A 230 -12.68 1.87 -3.97
N ALA A 231 -13.55 2.37 -4.86
CA ALA A 231 -13.16 3.31 -5.91
C ALA A 231 -12.77 4.69 -5.34
N PHE A 232 -13.47 5.12 -4.29
CA PHE A 232 -13.30 6.45 -3.70
C PHE A 232 -13.14 6.39 -2.19
N LYS A 233 -12.35 7.31 -1.66
CA LYS A 233 -12.23 7.56 -0.22
C LYS A 233 -13.57 8.03 0.35
N ARG A 234 -13.74 7.87 1.67
CA ARG A 234 -14.90 8.42 2.37
C ARG A 234 -14.80 9.96 2.35
N PRO A 235 -15.78 10.65 1.78
CA PRO A 235 -15.83 12.11 1.83
C PRO A 235 -16.27 12.61 3.20
N VAL A 236 -16.02 13.90 3.47
CA VAL A 236 -16.55 14.55 4.66
C VAL A 236 -18.08 14.53 4.60
N GLY A 237 -18.72 14.11 5.68
CA GLY A 237 -20.17 14.11 5.82
C GLY A 237 -20.90 12.89 5.26
N GLY A 238 -20.21 11.82 4.85
CA GLY A 238 -20.91 10.63 4.34
C GLY A 238 -20.06 9.46 3.87
N TYR A 239 -20.69 8.61 3.08
CA TYR A 239 -20.06 7.47 2.44
C TYR A 239 -20.10 7.66 0.92
N ALA A 240 -18.98 7.49 0.23
CA ALA A 240 -18.93 7.58 -1.23
C ALA A 240 -19.97 6.67 -1.91
N ALA A 241 -20.08 5.42 -1.44
CA ALA A 241 -21.05 4.47 -1.97
C ALA A 241 -22.51 4.97 -1.88
N ALA A 242 -22.89 5.60 -0.77
CA ALA A 242 -24.23 6.13 -0.59
C ALA A 242 -24.53 7.33 -1.50
N LEU A 243 -23.49 8.18 -1.73
CA LEU A 243 -23.61 9.31 -2.67
C LEU A 243 -23.78 8.81 -4.11
N ILE A 244 -22.94 7.86 -4.54
CA ILE A 244 -22.95 7.27 -5.88
C ILE A 244 -24.29 6.55 -6.13
N ASP A 245 -24.81 5.81 -5.14
CA ASP A 245 -26.11 5.11 -5.22
C ASP A 245 -27.26 6.10 -5.35
N ARG A 246 -27.26 7.16 -4.53
CA ARG A 246 -28.27 8.23 -4.57
C ARG A 246 -28.29 8.99 -5.90
N CYS A 247 -27.13 9.12 -6.55
CA CYS A 247 -27.02 9.72 -7.89
C CYS A 247 -27.44 8.76 -9.01
N GLY A 248 -27.90 7.53 -8.70
CA GLY A 248 -28.38 6.56 -9.69
C GLY A 248 -27.27 5.92 -10.53
N LEU A 249 -26.02 5.90 -10.03
CA LEU A 249 -24.87 5.47 -10.81
C LEU A 249 -24.53 3.96 -10.65
N LYS A 250 -25.27 3.18 -9.85
CA LYS A 250 -25.13 1.72 -9.86
C LYS A 250 -25.35 1.15 -11.25
N GLY A 251 -24.45 0.30 -11.71
CA GLY A 251 -24.51 -0.32 -13.04
C GLY A 251 -24.09 0.61 -14.19
N TYR A 252 -23.78 1.87 -13.92
CA TYR A 252 -23.24 2.75 -14.96
C TYR A 252 -21.93 2.17 -15.52
N THR A 253 -21.84 2.12 -16.84
CA THR A 253 -20.76 1.38 -17.54
C THR A 253 -20.09 2.27 -18.57
N VAL A 254 -18.76 2.21 -18.61
CA VAL A 254 -17.92 2.77 -19.66
C VAL A 254 -17.05 1.64 -20.21
N GLY A 255 -17.22 1.29 -21.49
CA GLY A 255 -16.54 0.14 -22.07
C GLY A 255 -16.74 -1.13 -21.23
N GLY A 256 -15.66 -1.70 -20.71
CA GLY A 256 -15.70 -2.86 -19.83
C GLY A 256 -15.66 -2.55 -18.34
N ALA A 257 -15.59 -1.28 -17.92
CA ALA A 257 -15.58 -0.87 -16.54
C ALA A 257 -16.98 -0.46 -16.07
N GLN A 258 -17.42 -0.90 -14.89
CA GLN A 258 -18.77 -0.68 -14.38
C GLN A 258 -18.77 -0.32 -12.89
N ILE A 259 -19.63 0.61 -12.45
CA ILE A 259 -19.98 0.73 -11.03
C ILE A 259 -20.83 -0.47 -10.63
N SER A 260 -20.36 -1.23 -9.65
CA SER A 260 -20.99 -2.48 -9.25
C SER A 260 -22.48 -2.31 -8.90
N GLN A 261 -23.30 -3.20 -9.42
CA GLN A 261 -24.73 -3.31 -9.07
C GLN A 261 -24.92 -3.67 -7.59
N LYS A 262 -23.99 -4.46 -7.03
CA LYS A 262 -24.06 -4.93 -5.64
C LYS A 262 -23.65 -3.83 -4.65
N HIS A 263 -22.58 -3.06 -4.96
CA HIS A 263 -22.03 -2.04 -4.07
C HIS A 263 -21.52 -0.84 -4.85
N ALA A 264 -22.20 0.28 -4.78
CA ALA A 264 -21.90 1.49 -5.57
C ALA A 264 -20.51 2.09 -5.30
N GLY A 265 -19.84 1.73 -4.21
CA GLY A 265 -18.46 2.16 -3.91
C GLY A 265 -17.38 1.39 -4.65
N PHE A 266 -17.72 0.40 -5.48
CA PHE A 266 -16.79 -0.44 -6.22
C PHE A 266 -16.92 -0.21 -7.72
N ALA A 267 -15.79 0.03 -8.37
CA ALA A 267 -15.65 -0.17 -9.81
C ALA A 267 -15.22 -1.63 -10.04
N VAL A 268 -15.81 -2.29 -11.03
CA VAL A 268 -15.54 -3.68 -11.40
C VAL A 268 -15.23 -3.81 -12.88
N ASN A 269 -14.43 -4.83 -13.24
CA ASN A 269 -14.16 -5.19 -14.61
C ASN A 269 -15.17 -6.28 -15.04
N THR A 270 -15.95 -6.02 -16.06
CA THR A 270 -16.95 -6.95 -16.62
C THR A 270 -16.36 -7.98 -17.57
N GLY A 271 -15.01 -7.97 -17.76
CA GLY A 271 -14.25 -8.92 -18.57
C GLY A 271 -13.42 -8.28 -19.68
N SER A 272 -13.71 -7.05 -20.08
CA SER A 272 -13.03 -6.34 -21.17
C SER A 272 -12.63 -4.90 -20.84
N ALA A 273 -12.56 -4.54 -19.55
CA ALA A 273 -12.19 -3.18 -19.15
C ALA A 273 -10.77 -2.82 -19.59
N THR A 274 -10.61 -1.61 -20.09
CA THR A 274 -9.33 -0.97 -20.35
C THR A 274 -9.00 0.05 -19.25
N TYR A 275 -7.75 0.52 -19.22
CA TYR A 275 -7.33 1.63 -18.35
C TYR A 275 -8.19 2.87 -18.58
N ASP A 276 -8.39 3.23 -19.87
CA ASP A 276 -9.16 4.42 -20.23
C ASP A 276 -10.62 4.30 -19.80
N ASP A 277 -11.23 3.11 -19.92
CA ASP A 277 -12.58 2.86 -19.42
C ASP A 277 -12.68 3.12 -17.91
N VAL A 278 -11.68 2.67 -17.14
CA VAL A 278 -11.66 2.89 -15.67
C VAL A 278 -11.50 4.36 -15.34
N VAL A 279 -10.57 5.06 -15.99
CA VAL A 279 -10.32 6.49 -15.76
C VAL A 279 -11.57 7.30 -16.08
N GLU A 280 -12.18 7.07 -17.24
CA GLU A 280 -13.40 7.78 -17.66
C GLU A 280 -14.59 7.46 -16.75
N LEU A 281 -14.76 6.20 -16.33
CA LEU A 281 -15.79 5.81 -15.38
C LEU A 281 -15.66 6.58 -14.07
N LEU A 282 -14.45 6.63 -13.49
CA LEU A 282 -14.21 7.34 -12.22
C LEU A 282 -14.39 8.85 -12.35
N ASP A 283 -13.96 9.44 -13.48
CA ASP A 283 -14.15 10.87 -13.74
C ASP A 283 -15.62 11.22 -13.97
N HIS A 284 -16.38 10.37 -14.66
CA HIS A 284 -17.83 10.54 -14.82
C HIS A 284 -18.52 10.53 -13.44
N VAL A 285 -18.23 9.52 -12.62
CA VAL A 285 -18.82 9.41 -11.27
C VAL A 285 -18.49 10.67 -10.42
N ARG A 286 -17.26 11.15 -10.47
CA ARG A 286 -16.88 12.38 -9.75
C ARG A 286 -17.68 13.61 -10.20
N ARG A 287 -17.83 13.78 -11.51
CA ARG A 287 -18.58 14.91 -12.10
C ARG A 287 -20.05 14.84 -11.71
N GLU A 288 -20.68 13.68 -11.86
CA GLU A 288 -22.11 13.51 -11.57
C GLU A 288 -22.42 13.68 -10.08
N VAL A 289 -21.61 13.08 -9.20
CA VAL A 289 -21.79 13.24 -7.75
C VAL A 289 -21.59 14.70 -7.35
N TYR A 290 -20.56 15.39 -7.89
CA TYR A 290 -20.36 16.81 -7.60
C TYR A 290 -21.53 17.67 -8.12
N ALA A 291 -21.99 17.44 -9.33
CA ALA A 291 -23.10 18.21 -9.91
C ALA A 291 -24.38 18.12 -9.06
N GLN A 292 -24.67 16.93 -8.50
CA GLN A 292 -25.90 16.70 -7.74
C GLN A 292 -25.78 16.99 -6.25
N THR A 293 -24.58 16.95 -5.68
CA THR A 293 -24.39 16.99 -4.21
C THR A 293 -23.43 18.08 -3.73
N GLN A 294 -22.64 18.68 -4.61
CA GLN A 294 -21.54 19.59 -4.33
C GLN A 294 -20.41 18.96 -3.49
N ILE A 295 -20.37 17.61 -3.40
CA ILE A 295 -19.34 16.87 -2.69
C ILE A 295 -18.33 16.32 -3.70
N THR A 296 -17.05 16.66 -3.52
CA THR A 296 -15.96 16.14 -4.34
C THR A 296 -15.54 14.76 -3.82
N LEU A 297 -15.54 13.75 -4.71
CA LEU A 297 -15.00 12.43 -4.42
C LEU A 297 -13.51 12.37 -4.79
N GLU A 298 -12.68 11.85 -3.87
CA GLU A 298 -11.26 11.57 -4.11
C GLU A 298 -11.08 10.08 -4.39
N PRO A 299 -10.41 9.69 -5.51
CA PRO A 299 -10.12 8.28 -5.78
C PRO A 299 -9.30 7.65 -4.65
N GLU A 300 -9.65 6.41 -4.24
CA GLU A 300 -8.83 5.58 -3.36
C GLU A 300 -7.91 4.67 -4.16
N ILE A 301 -8.35 4.23 -5.34
CA ILE A 301 -7.56 3.45 -6.29
C ILE A 301 -6.38 4.30 -6.79
N ARG A 302 -5.18 3.74 -6.76
CA ARG A 302 -3.97 4.37 -7.30
C ARG A 302 -3.88 4.10 -8.80
N ILE A 303 -4.12 5.12 -9.59
CA ILE A 303 -4.03 5.08 -11.04
C ILE A 303 -2.66 5.63 -11.45
N TYR A 304 -1.82 4.75 -12.02
CA TYR A 304 -0.52 5.17 -12.54
C TYR A 304 -0.71 5.83 -13.91
N PRO A 305 -0.24 7.09 -14.11
CA PRO A 305 -0.49 7.82 -15.34
C PRO A 305 0.32 7.24 -16.52
N LYS A 306 -0.23 7.38 -17.72
CA LYS A 306 0.45 7.07 -18.98
C LYS A 306 1.77 7.84 -19.06
N GLY A 307 2.81 7.18 -19.57
CA GLY A 307 4.13 7.79 -19.69
C GLY A 307 4.83 8.12 -18.38
N MET A 308 4.32 7.63 -17.23
CA MET A 308 4.99 7.79 -15.94
C MET A 308 6.41 7.23 -16.03
N MET A 309 7.38 8.08 -15.69
CA MET A 309 8.76 7.67 -15.46
C MET A 309 9.07 7.85 -13.97
N LEU A 310 9.60 6.83 -13.33
CA LEU A 310 10.20 6.95 -12.01
C LEU A 310 11.62 7.49 -12.16
N VAL A 311 11.73 8.64 -12.83
CA VAL A 311 12.98 9.41 -12.87
C VAL A 311 13.15 10.01 -11.49
N ASP A 312 14.38 9.96 -11.05
CA ASP A 312 14.87 10.46 -9.77
C ASP A 312 14.67 11.98 -9.59
N ASP A 313 13.42 12.40 -9.49
CA ASP A 313 13.00 13.69 -8.91
C ASP A 313 13.36 13.76 -7.41
N TRP A 314 13.94 12.67 -6.95
CA TRP A 314 14.40 12.39 -5.62
C TRP A 314 15.62 13.26 -5.22
N ARG A 315 16.46 13.71 -6.17
CA ARG A 315 17.56 14.61 -5.82
C ARG A 315 17.07 15.97 -5.35
N GLU A 316 16.00 16.50 -5.94
CA GLU A 316 15.37 17.75 -5.50
C GLU A 316 14.55 17.53 -4.22
N ARG A 317 13.77 16.42 -4.13
CA ARG A 317 13.07 16.05 -2.90
C ARG A 317 13.99 15.70 -1.75
N LYS A 318 15.15 15.09 -2.01
CA LYS A 318 16.16 14.76 -1.01
C LYS A 318 16.66 16.00 -0.27
N GLN A 319 16.97 17.06 -0.98
CA GLN A 319 17.48 18.28 -0.34
C GLN A 319 16.41 18.90 0.56
N THR A 320 15.16 18.97 0.11
CA THR A 320 14.03 19.51 0.88
C THR A 320 13.73 18.66 2.13
N ILE A 321 13.85 17.32 2.04
CA ILE A 321 13.61 16.42 3.19
C ILE A 321 14.76 16.49 4.19
N ILE A 322 16.03 16.51 3.71
CA ILE A 322 17.20 16.68 4.58
C ILE A 322 17.15 18.03 5.30
N ASP A 323 16.81 19.10 4.60
CA ASP A 323 16.67 20.43 5.17
C ASP A 323 15.54 20.46 6.22
N GLY A 324 14.40 19.81 5.96
CA GLY A 324 13.30 19.66 6.92
C GLY A 324 13.69 18.84 8.16
N MET A 325 14.43 17.73 8.00
CA MET A 325 14.91 16.91 9.13
C MET A 325 15.95 17.65 9.96
N LEU A 326 16.85 18.41 9.33
CA LEU A 326 17.83 19.24 10.01
C LEU A 326 17.20 20.39 10.79
N GLU A 327 16.16 20.99 10.23
CA GLU A 327 15.38 22.04 10.89
C GLU A 327 14.62 21.48 12.12
N GLN A 328 14.00 20.32 11.99
CA GLN A 328 13.32 19.62 13.10
C GLN A 328 14.28 19.19 14.19
N ALA A 329 15.46 18.68 13.83
CA ALA A 329 16.51 18.32 14.79
C ALA A 329 17.04 19.55 15.54
N LYS A 330 17.20 20.70 14.87
CA LYS A 330 17.57 21.97 15.50
C LYS A 330 16.49 22.47 16.47
N GLN A 331 15.22 22.39 16.08
CA GLN A 331 14.10 22.78 16.95
C GLN A 331 14.00 21.90 18.19
N ASN A 332 14.17 20.57 18.03
CA ASN A 332 14.17 19.62 19.15
C ASN A 332 15.37 19.86 20.09
N ALA A 333 16.56 20.16 19.56
CA ALA A 333 17.74 20.49 20.37
C ALA A 333 17.57 21.84 21.10
N ALA A 334 16.94 22.83 20.50
CA ALA A 334 16.64 24.12 21.12
C ALA A 334 15.57 24.00 22.21
N GLY A 335 14.55 23.14 22.00
CA GLY A 335 13.50 22.84 23.00
C GLY A 335 14.07 22.15 24.24
N SER A 336 14.97 21.17 24.07
CA SER A 336 15.61 20.46 25.20
C SER A 336 16.59 21.34 25.97
N ALA A 337 17.23 22.32 25.32
CA ALA A 337 18.09 23.28 25.97
C ALA A 337 17.29 24.32 26.82
N ALA A 338 16.08 24.68 26.39
CA ALA A 338 15.19 25.58 27.11
C ALA A 338 14.62 24.92 28.39
N GLU A 339 14.25 23.63 28.33
CA GLU A 339 13.76 22.88 29.49
C GLU A 339 14.86 22.61 30.56
N SER A 340 16.14 22.52 30.15
CA SER A 340 17.26 22.32 31.09
C SER A 340 17.68 23.60 31.81
N SER A 341 17.28 24.79 31.37
CA SER A 341 17.60 26.07 32.00
C SER A 341 16.64 26.53 33.09
N ASP A 342 15.49 25.85 33.26
CA ASP A 342 14.45 26.22 34.24
C ASP A 342 14.53 25.45 35.56
N VAL A 343 15.53 24.59 35.75
CA VAL A 343 15.79 23.96 37.07
C VAL A 343 16.68 24.89 37.89
N ARG A 344 16.06 25.82 38.62
CA ARG A 344 16.75 26.58 39.69
C ARG A 344 16.94 25.66 40.90
N PRO A 345 18.13 25.61 41.50
CA PRO A 345 18.33 24.95 42.80
C PRO A 345 17.64 25.76 43.90
N SER A 346 16.82 25.07 44.64
CA SER A 346 16.27 25.52 45.94
C SER A 346 17.28 25.41 47.06
#